data_0c5f5d8ec1abe8cca166297df58a6f93
#
_entry.id   0c5f5d8ec1abe8cca166297df58a6f93
#
_cell.length_a   1.000
_cell.length_b   1.000
_cell.length_c   1.000
_cell.angle_alpha   90.00
_cell.angle_beta   90.00
_cell.angle_gamma   90.00
#
_symmetry.space_group_name_H-M   'P 1'
#
loop_
_entity.id
_entity.type
_entity.pdbx_description
1 polymer ?
#
loop_
_entity_poly.entity_id
_entity_poly.type
_entity_poly.pdbx_seq_one_letter_code
_entity_poly.pdbx_strand_id
1 'polypeptide(L)'
;MKQRIHLSLARMSGCEQQFIQEAFDTNWVVPLGPNVNAFEKDLETFIGQGRHIVALSSGTAAIHLGLLQLGIGPGDEVICQSFTFSASANPITYLGGTPVFVDSEEETWNMSPQFLEQAIHDRKAKTGKYPKAIIPVHLLSLIHI
;
A
#
# COMPACT_ATOMS: atom_id res chain seq x y z
N MET A 1 -29.91 -22.06 2.68
CA MET A 1 -28.94 -21.36 1.81
C MET A 1 -27.62 -21.22 2.58
N LYS A 2 -26.49 -21.56 1.97
CA LYS A 2 -25.19 -21.31 2.63
C LYS A 2 -24.95 -19.79 2.69
N GLN A 3 -24.60 -19.26 3.85
CA GLN A 3 -24.27 -17.85 4.03
C GLN A 3 -23.00 -17.54 3.22
N ARG A 4 -23.01 -16.45 2.46
CA ARG A 4 -21.83 -16.00 1.70
C ARG A 4 -20.75 -15.50 2.67
N ILE A 5 -19.54 -16.02 2.53
CA ILE A 5 -18.37 -15.54 3.27
C ILE A 5 -17.74 -14.42 2.46
N HIS A 6 -17.56 -13.25 3.06
CA HIS A 6 -16.87 -12.12 2.47
C HIS A 6 -15.45 -12.04 3.04
N LEU A 7 -14.47 -11.70 2.21
CA LEU A 7 -13.10 -11.53 2.64
C LEU A 7 -12.97 -10.37 3.66
N SER A 8 -13.60 -9.25 3.35
CA SER A 8 -13.77 -8.13 4.27
C SER A 8 -15.08 -7.42 4.00
N LEU A 9 -15.69 -6.88 5.04
CA LEU A 9 -16.88 -6.04 4.93
C LEU A 9 -16.49 -4.60 5.30
N ALA A 10 -17.04 -3.64 4.56
CA ALA A 10 -16.96 -2.25 4.95
C ALA A 10 -17.64 -2.07 6.33
N ARG A 11 -17.01 -1.33 7.20
CA ARG A 11 -17.53 -0.98 8.52
C ARG A 11 -17.74 0.52 8.59
N MET A 12 -18.95 0.90 8.96
CA MET A 12 -19.32 2.29 9.18
C MET A 12 -19.11 2.64 10.66
N SER A 13 -18.55 3.80 10.94
CA SER A 13 -18.38 4.31 12.29
C SER A 13 -19.67 4.95 12.83
N GLY A 14 -20.53 5.41 11.92
CA GLY A 14 -21.77 6.15 12.18
C GLY A 14 -21.61 7.67 12.05
N CYS A 15 -20.40 8.17 11.84
CA CYS A 15 -20.12 9.60 11.69
C CYS A 15 -19.98 10.07 10.23
N GLU A 16 -19.95 9.16 9.28
CA GLU A 16 -19.63 9.47 7.88
C GLU A 16 -20.59 10.47 7.27
N GLN A 17 -21.90 10.30 7.54
CA GLN A 17 -22.93 11.21 7.01
C GLN A 17 -22.80 12.62 7.56
N GLN A 18 -22.33 12.77 8.81
CA GLN A 18 -22.09 14.09 9.40
C GLN A 18 -20.99 14.83 8.65
N PHE A 19 -19.86 14.18 8.38
CA PHE A 19 -18.75 14.79 7.64
C PHE A 19 -19.14 15.13 6.19
N ILE A 20 -19.94 14.26 5.55
CA ILE A 20 -20.47 14.53 4.21
C ILE A 20 -21.36 15.76 4.23
N GLN A 21 -22.31 15.83 5.18
CA GLN A 21 -23.23 16.97 5.30
C GLN A 21 -22.48 18.27 5.57
N GLU A 22 -21.49 18.25 6.49
CA GLU A 22 -20.65 19.40 6.78
C GLU A 22 -19.90 19.91 5.54
N ALA A 23 -19.37 18.99 4.73
CA ALA A 23 -18.68 19.37 3.48
C ALA A 23 -19.62 20.09 2.50
N PHE A 24 -20.88 19.64 2.39
CA PHE A 24 -21.90 20.31 1.57
C PHE A 24 -22.34 21.65 2.18
N ASP A 25 -22.60 21.71 3.46
CA ASP A 25 -23.08 22.93 4.14
C ASP A 25 -22.03 24.06 4.10
N THR A 26 -20.76 23.69 4.12
CA THR A 26 -19.64 24.63 4.08
C THR A 26 -19.05 24.83 2.69
N ASN A 27 -19.61 24.17 1.65
CA ASN A 27 -19.16 24.22 0.26
C ASN A 27 -17.70 23.72 0.06
N TRP A 28 -17.24 22.79 0.89
CA TRP A 28 -15.94 22.14 0.75
C TRP A 28 -16.03 20.80 0.00
N VAL A 29 -16.70 20.80 -1.16
CA VAL A 29 -16.80 19.62 -2.04
C VAL A 29 -15.68 19.66 -3.09
N VAL A 30 -14.45 19.63 -2.62
CA VAL A 30 -13.22 19.76 -3.42
C VAL A 30 -12.14 18.83 -2.87
N PRO A 31 -11.04 18.55 -3.63
CA PRO A 31 -9.98 17.64 -3.18
C PRO A 31 -9.20 18.08 -1.93
N LEU A 32 -9.34 19.32 -1.52
CA LEU A 32 -8.72 19.93 -0.34
C LEU A 32 -9.81 20.37 0.64
N GLY A 33 -9.45 20.66 1.87
CA GLY A 33 -10.38 21.24 2.81
C GLY A 33 -10.17 20.81 4.25
N PRO A 34 -11.03 21.29 5.17
CA PRO A 34 -10.89 21.04 6.60
C PRO A 34 -10.79 19.56 6.97
N ASN A 35 -11.61 18.71 6.35
CA ASN A 35 -11.65 17.28 6.64
C ASN A 35 -10.33 16.57 6.24
N VAL A 36 -9.73 16.93 5.10
CA VAL A 36 -8.42 16.38 4.70
C VAL A 36 -7.33 16.82 5.66
N ASN A 37 -7.30 18.11 5.99
CA ASN A 37 -6.31 18.66 6.91
C ASN A 37 -6.44 18.06 8.32
N ALA A 38 -7.67 17.88 8.79
CA ALA A 38 -7.92 17.24 10.09
C ALA A 38 -7.48 15.77 10.09
N PHE A 39 -7.80 15.01 9.04
CA PHE A 39 -7.38 13.62 8.89
C PHE A 39 -5.85 13.47 8.92
N GLU A 40 -5.13 14.29 8.15
CA GLU A 40 -3.66 14.29 8.15
C GLU A 40 -3.11 14.61 9.53
N LYS A 41 -3.68 15.63 10.20
CA LYS A 41 -3.27 16.05 11.53
C LYS A 41 -3.53 15.03 12.62
N ASP A 42 -4.68 14.37 12.58
CA ASP A 42 -5.04 13.32 13.53
C ASP A 42 -4.09 12.12 13.40
N LEU A 43 -3.77 11.72 12.18
CA LEU A 43 -2.79 10.66 11.92
C LEU A 43 -1.37 11.06 12.32
N GLU A 44 -0.93 12.29 12.10
CA GLU A 44 0.35 12.80 12.60
C GLU A 44 0.41 12.69 14.13
N THR A 45 -0.67 13.06 14.79
CA THR A 45 -0.78 13.00 16.26
C THR A 45 -0.74 11.57 16.76
N PHE A 46 -1.46 10.66 16.07
CA PHE A 46 -1.52 9.24 16.42
C PHE A 46 -0.16 8.55 16.25
N ILE A 47 0.53 8.80 15.13
CA ILE A 47 1.85 8.21 14.87
C ILE A 47 2.93 8.88 15.72
N GLY A 48 2.83 10.17 15.97
CA GLY A 48 3.80 10.95 16.75
C GLY A 48 5.17 11.08 16.07
N GLN A 49 6.20 11.36 16.86
CA GLN A 49 7.61 11.43 16.42
C GLN A 49 7.91 12.46 15.32
N GLY A 50 7.09 13.52 15.18
CA GLY A 50 7.29 14.57 14.17
C GLY A 50 7.15 14.07 12.72
N ARG A 51 6.41 12.99 12.49
CA ARG A 51 6.11 12.48 11.15
C ARG A 51 5.07 13.36 10.48
N HIS A 52 5.21 13.52 9.17
CA HIS A 52 4.23 14.20 8.33
C HIS A 52 3.40 13.18 7.57
N ILE A 53 2.11 13.43 7.48
CA ILE A 53 1.13 12.60 6.78
C ILE A 53 0.59 13.38 5.58
N VAL A 54 0.45 12.68 4.48
CA VAL A 54 -0.17 13.20 3.25
C VAL A 54 -1.26 12.24 2.82
N ALA A 55 -2.48 12.73 2.76
CA ALA A 55 -3.63 11.98 2.25
C ALA A 55 -3.58 11.91 0.72
N LEU A 56 -3.73 10.72 0.18
CA LEU A 56 -3.76 10.45 -1.26
C LEU A 56 -5.07 9.80 -1.66
N SER A 57 -5.39 9.84 -2.94
CA SER A 57 -6.65 9.33 -3.49
C SER A 57 -6.82 7.82 -3.37
N SER A 58 -5.73 7.06 -3.21
CA SER A 58 -5.75 5.60 -3.10
C SER A 58 -4.43 5.03 -2.60
N GLY A 59 -4.45 3.78 -2.12
CA GLY A 59 -3.23 3.04 -1.79
C GLY A 59 -2.31 2.85 -2.99
N THR A 60 -2.86 2.69 -4.20
CA THR A 60 -2.08 2.64 -5.45
C THR A 60 -1.27 3.92 -5.67
N ALA A 61 -1.89 5.08 -5.44
CA ALA A 61 -1.21 6.37 -5.53
C ALA A 61 -0.12 6.52 -4.47
N ALA A 62 -0.35 6.01 -3.26
CA ALA A 62 0.62 6.03 -2.18
C ALA A 62 1.85 5.17 -2.51
N ILE A 63 1.64 3.95 -3.02
CA ILE A 63 2.74 3.08 -3.44
C ILE A 63 3.52 3.74 -4.60
N HIS A 64 2.81 4.30 -5.59
CA HIS A 64 3.44 5.00 -6.72
C HIS A 64 4.33 6.14 -6.25
N LEU A 65 3.82 7.00 -5.38
CA LEU A 65 4.59 8.12 -4.82
C LEU A 65 5.80 7.64 -4.02
N GLY A 66 5.63 6.60 -3.19
CA GLY A 66 6.74 6.01 -2.44
C GLY A 66 7.84 5.46 -3.34
N LEU A 67 7.49 4.72 -4.38
CA LEU A 67 8.44 4.20 -5.37
C LEU A 67 9.13 5.32 -6.16
N LEU A 68 8.41 6.38 -6.50
CA LEU A 68 8.97 7.56 -7.16
C LEU A 68 10.03 8.24 -6.28
N GLN A 69 9.76 8.38 -4.98
CA GLN A 69 10.72 8.96 -4.03
C GLN A 69 11.95 8.07 -3.81
N LEU A 70 11.81 6.76 -3.93
CA LEU A 70 12.93 5.82 -3.95
C LEU A 70 13.72 5.86 -5.26
N GLY A 71 13.27 6.66 -6.24
CA GLY A 71 13.91 6.82 -7.54
C GLY A 71 13.80 5.57 -8.42
N ILE A 72 12.74 4.79 -8.30
CA ILE A 72 12.49 3.63 -9.18
C ILE A 72 12.29 4.13 -10.62
N GLY A 73 12.92 3.46 -11.55
CA GLY A 73 12.85 3.79 -12.98
C GLY A 73 13.22 2.61 -13.88
N PRO A 74 13.36 2.86 -15.20
CA PRO A 74 13.75 1.83 -16.16
C PRO A 74 15.04 1.14 -15.78
N GLY A 75 15.04 -0.21 -15.81
CA GLY A 75 16.18 -1.04 -15.42
C GLY A 75 16.31 -1.32 -13.93
N ASP A 76 15.41 -0.79 -13.09
CA ASP A 76 15.29 -1.17 -11.69
C ASP A 76 14.29 -2.32 -11.53
N GLU A 77 14.55 -3.17 -10.56
CA GLU A 77 13.67 -4.25 -10.15
C GLU A 77 13.11 -4.00 -8.75
N VAL A 78 11.83 -4.32 -8.58
CA VAL A 78 11.14 -4.24 -7.30
C VAL A 78 10.47 -5.58 -7.00
N ILE A 79 10.79 -6.16 -5.86
CA ILE A 79 10.14 -7.40 -5.42
C ILE A 79 8.77 -7.06 -4.86
N CYS A 80 7.75 -7.82 -5.25
CA CYS A 80 6.43 -7.77 -4.68
C CYS A 80 5.84 -9.17 -4.52
N GLN A 81 4.86 -9.31 -3.64
CA GLN A 81 4.17 -10.57 -3.43
C GLN A 81 3.28 -10.90 -4.64
N SER A 82 3.16 -12.20 -4.99
CA SER A 82 2.28 -12.67 -6.07
C SER A 82 0.80 -12.64 -5.66
N PHE A 83 0.52 -12.98 -4.40
CA PHE A 83 -0.82 -12.99 -3.85
C PHE A 83 -1.17 -11.62 -3.26
N THR A 84 -1.61 -10.71 -4.12
CA THR A 84 -1.90 -9.31 -3.78
C THR A 84 -2.87 -8.69 -4.79
N PHE A 85 -3.38 -7.50 -4.48
CA PHE A 85 -3.98 -6.65 -5.49
C PHE A 85 -2.93 -6.23 -6.53
N SER A 86 -3.35 -6.12 -7.79
CA SER A 86 -2.49 -5.58 -8.87
C SER A 86 -1.91 -4.20 -8.56
N ALA A 87 -2.52 -3.49 -7.61
CA ALA A 87 -2.03 -2.22 -7.06
C ALA A 87 -0.62 -2.30 -6.44
N SER A 88 -0.13 -3.49 -6.06
CA SER A 88 1.25 -3.64 -5.59
C SER A 88 2.26 -3.69 -6.74
N ALA A 89 1.88 -4.23 -7.90
CA ALA A 89 2.76 -4.39 -9.05
C ALA A 89 2.64 -3.25 -10.07
N ASN A 90 1.43 -2.75 -10.31
CA ASN A 90 1.18 -1.73 -11.32
C ASN A 90 2.03 -0.46 -11.15
N PRO A 91 2.18 0.12 -9.94
CA PRO A 91 3.01 1.31 -9.75
C PRO A 91 4.48 1.12 -10.12
N ILE A 92 5.00 -0.11 -10.01
CA ILE A 92 6.36 -0.43 -10.46
C ILE A 92 6.46 -0.23 -11.97
N THR A 93 5.48 -0.74 -12.71
CA THR A 93 5.45 -0.62 -14.18
C THR A 93 5.16 0.81 -14.65
N TYR A 94 4.39 1.59 -13.89
CA TYR A 94 4.16 3.01 -14.20
C TYR A 94 5.46 3.82 -14.25
N LEU A 95 6.44 3.44 -13.42
CA LEU A 95 7.76 4.06 -13.35
C LEU A 95 8.77 3.43 -14.32
N GLY A 96 8.37 2.44 -15.12
CA GLY A 96 9.26 1.70 -16.02
C GLY A 96 10.13 0.65 -15.32
N GLY A 97 9.91 0.39 -14.04
CA GLY A 97 10.56 -0.68 -13.29
C GLY A 97 9.98 -2.06 -13.65
N THR A 98 10.68 -3.11 -13.26
CA THR A 98 10.28 -4.50 -13.48
C THR A 98 9.84 -5.14 -12.16
N PRO A 99 8.58 -5.61 -12.03
CA PRO A 99 8.15 -6.34 -10.86
C PRO A 99 8.76 -7.76 -10.85
N VAL A 100 9.27 -8.17 -9.70
CA VAL A 100 9.74 -9.53 -9.43
C VAL A 100 8.81 -10.14 -8.40
N PHE A 101 8.07 -11.18 -8.82
CA PHE A 101 7.08 -11.79 -7.95
C PHE A 101 7.68 -12.86 -7.05
N VAL A 102 7.29 -12.81 -5.76
CA VAL A 102 7.64 -13.77 -4.74
C VAL A 102 6.37 -14.37 -4.16
N ASP A 103 6.36 -15.67 -3.96
CA ASP A 103 5.19 -16.38 -3.46
C ASP A 103 5.00 -16.24 -1.95
N SER A 104 3.81 -16.60 -1.49
CA SER A 104 3.42 -16.58 -0.09
C SER A 104 3.92 -17.83 0.63
N GLU A 105 4.09 -17.73 1.95
CA GLU A 105 4.20 -18.90 2.81
C GLU A 105 2.81 -19.45 3.18
N GLU A 106 2.74 -20.70 3.66
CA GLU A 106 1.49 -21.43 3.78
C GLU A 106 0.68 -21.12 5.04
N GLU A 107 1.29 -20.55 6.08
CA GLU A 107 0.62 -20.36 7.37
C GLU A 107 -0.24 -19.09 7.41
N THR A 108 0.33 -17.97 6.99
CA THR A 108 -0.32 -16.65 7.08
C THR A 108 -0.63 -16.03 5.71
N TRP A 109 -0.15 -16.66 4.63
CA TRP A 109 -0.25 -16.18 3.25
C TRP A 109 0.47 -14.83 3.01
N ASN A 110 1.37 -14.46 3.91
CA ASN A 110 2.26 -13.34 3.71
C ASN A 110 3.43 -13.72 2.81
N MET A 111 4.22 -12.75 2.38
CA MET A 111 5.42 -12.99 1.57
C MET A 111 6.34 -13.98 2.26
N SER A 112 6.74 -15.05 1.56
CA SER A 112 7.67 -16.04 2.10
C SER A 112 9.07 -15.45 2.27
N PRO A 113 9.63 -15.42 3.50
CA PRO A 113 10.99 -14.93 3.72
C PRO A 113 12.03 -15.77 2.95
N GLN A 114 11.81 -17.09 2.84
CA GLN A 114 12.69 -17.99 2.12
C GLN A 114 12.72 -17.70 0.63
N PHE A 115 11.56 -17.51 0.00
CA PHE A 115 11.49 -17.18 -1.42
C PHE A 115 11.95 -15.76 -1.71
N LEU A 116 11.76 -14.84 -0.76
CA LEU A 116 12.31 -13.49 -0.84
C LEU A 116 13.84 -13.52 -0.91
N GLU A 117 14.49 -14.27 -0.01
CA GLU A 117 15.94 -14.43 -0.02
C GLU A 117 16.44 -15.04 -1.32
N GLN A 118 15.77 -16.10 -1.79
CA GLN A 118 16.10 -16.74 -3.08
C GLN A 118 15.97 -15.74 -4.24
N ALA A 119 14.89 -14.95 -4.29
CA ALA A 119 14.69 -13.94 -5.32
C ALA A 119 15.79 -12.88 -5.31
N ILE A 120 16.19 -12.39 -4.14
CA ILE A 120 17.27 -11.40 -4.00
C ILE A 120 18.58 -11.95 -4.57
N HIS A 121 18.95 -13.18 -4.21
CA HIS A 121 20.17 -13.82 -4.69
C HIS A 121 20.12 -14.12 -6.21
N ASP A 122 18.98 -14.64 -6.68
CA ASP A 122 18.78 -14.93 -8.11
C ASP A 122 18.90 -13.65 -8.96
N ARG A 123 18.24 -12.57 -8.53
CA ARG A 123 18.30 -11.30 -9.27
C ARG A 123 19.71 -10.74 -9.28
N LYS A 124 20.38 -10.76 -8.12
CA LYS A 124 21.79 -10.34 -8.03
C LYS A 124 22.70 -11.13 -8.97
N ALA A 125 22.51 -12.44 -9.03
CA ALA A 125 23.30 -13.32 -9.91
C ALA A 125 23.03 -13.04 -11.40
N LYS A 126 21.76 -12.83 -11.78
CA LYS A 126 21.33 -12.64 -13.17
C LYS A 126 21.57 -11.24 -13.72
N THR A 127 21.38 -10.21 -12.89
CA THR A 127 21.42 -8.81 -13.35
C THR A 127 22.66 -8.05 -12.89
N GLY A 128 23.42 -8.62 -11.96
CA GLY A 128 24.53 -7.93 -11.31
C GLY A 128 24.10 -6.88 -10.26
N LYS A 129 22.78 -6.65 -10.09
CA LYS A 129 22.23 -5.65 -9.16
C LYS A 129 21.28 -6.32 -8.17
N TYR A 130 21.12 -5.72 -7.00
CA TYR A 130 20.04 -6.07 -6.08
C TYR A 130 18.74 -5.40 -6.52
N PRO A 131 17.57 -6.04 -6.28
CA PRO A 131 16.29 -5.34 -6.35
C PRO A 131 16.31 -4.09 -5.48
N LYS A 132 15.75 -3.00 -5.99
CA LYS A 132 15.89 -1.68 -5.37
C LYS A 132 14.89 -1.44 -4.24
N ALA A 133 13.75 -2.14 -4.27
CA ALA A 133 12.74 -2.08 -3.24
C ALA A 133 12.02 -3.41 -3.10
N ILE A 134 11.31 -3.56 -1.97
CA ILE A 134 10.46 -4.71 -1.66
C ILE A 134 9.11 -4.17 -1.21
N ILE A 135 8.01 -4.72 -1.73
CA ILE A 135 6.64 -4.41 -1.33
C ILE A 135 6.02 -5.66 -0.70
N PRO A 136 6.16 -5.84 0.62
CA PRO A 136 5.46 -6.92 1.32
C PRO A 136 3.98 -6.55 1.47
N VAL A 137 3.11 -7.59 1.42
CA VAL A 137 1.67 -7.43 1.57
C VAL A 137 1.19 -8.27 2.74
N HIS A 138 0.53 -7.65 3.69
CA HIS A 138 -0.13 -8.33 4.80
C HIS A 138 -1.60 -8.56 4.43
N LEU A 139 -1.86 -9.60 3.63
CA LEU A 139 -3.14 -9.86 2.99
C LEU A 139 -4.31 -9.95 3.97
N LEU A 140 -4.10 -10.69 5.07
CA LEU A 140 -5.09 -10.91 6.13
C LEU A 140 -4.75 -10.15 7.42
N SER A 141 -3.90 -9.13 7.34
CA SER A 141 -3.34 -8.37 8.44
C SER A 141 -2.31 -9.15 9.28
N LEU A 142 -1.58 -8.43 10.10
CA LEU A 142 -0.74 -9.00 11.15
C LEU A 142 -1.56 -8.98 12.45
N ILE A 143 -1.97 -10.15 12.92
CA ILE A 143 -2.82 -10.29 14.11
C ILE A 143 -2.06 -10.32 15.42
N HIS A 144 -0.74 -10.27 15.38
CA HIS A 144 0.15 -10.22 16.54
C HIS A 144 0.78 -8.85 16.70
N ILE A 145 -0.06 -7.83 16.79
CA ILE A 145 0.36 -6.46 17.10
C ILE A 145 0.19 -6.25 18.59
#